data_8e645f0a19dbb6790dabcf3d37e8ea70
#
_entry.id   8e645f0a19dbb6790dabcf3d37e8ea70
#
_cell.length_a   1.000
_cell.length_b   1.000
_cell.length_c   1.000
_cell.angle_alpha   90.00
_cell.angle_beta   90.00
_cell.angle_gamma   90.00
#
_symmetry.space_group_name_H-M   'P 1'
#
loop_
_entity.id
_entity.type
_entity.pdbx_description
1 polymer ?
#
loop_
_entity_poly.entity_id
_entity_poly.type
_entity_poly.pdbx_seq_one_letter_code
_entity_poly.pdbx_strand_id
1 'polypeptide(L)'
;WQKKVGRDILFIERNLNFLKPGGRMAVVLPQGRFNNASDKYIRDFIAERCRILAVVGLHGNVFKPHTGTKTSVLFVQKWDDELCPKKEDYPIFFATMQKPSKDNSGDKIYVKDEHGEIKLDSHSHFIVDHDLYNHDNMTQDGIAEAFIEFAKKEGLSFFR
;
A
#
# COMPACT_ATOMS: atom_id res chain seq x y z
N TRP A 1 -9.96 -13.08 -23.62
CA TRP A 1 -9.03 -13.42 -22.52
C TRP A 1 -7.82 -14.15 -23.10
N GLN A 2 -6.61 -13.71 -22.73
CA GLN A 2 -5.37 -14.36 -23.18
C GLN A 2 -5.25 -15.76 -22.55
N LYS A 3 -4.82 -16.75 -23.32
CA LYS A 3 -4.67 -18.15 -22.88
C LYS A 3 -3.66 -18.39 -21.73
N LYS A 4 -2.91 -17.37 -21.30
CA LYS A 4 -1.96 -17.41 -20.16
C LYS A 4 -2.04 -16.14 -19.35
N VAL A 5 -2.98 -16.06 -18.43
CA VAL A 5 -3.09 -14.97 -17.45
C VAL A 5 -2.34 -15.38 -16.18
N GLY A 6 -1.51 -14.48 -15.63
CA GLY A 6 -0.81 -14.72 -14.37
C GLY A 6 -1.78 -14.94 -13.21
N ARG A 7 -1.42 -15.79 -12.25
CA ARG A 7 -2.27 -16.09 -11.08
C ARG A 7 -2.64 -14.85 -10.28
N ASP A 8 -1.72 -13.92 -10.12
CA ASP A 8 -1.91 -12.64 -9.43
C ASP A 8 -3.03 -11.81 -10.08
N ILE A 9 -3.14 -11.83 -11.41
CA ILE A 9 -4.19 -11.13 -12.15
C ILE A 9 -5.56 -11.75 -11.89
N LEU A 10 -5.64 -13.09 -11.90
CA LEU A 10 -6.87 -13.80 -11.56
C LEU A 10 -7.31 -13.50 -10.12
N PHE A 11 -6.37 -13.36 -9.19
CA PHE A 11 -6.66 -12.96 -7.82
C PHE A 11 -7.18 -11.53 -7.73
N ILE A 12 -6.63 -10.59 -8.51
CA ILE A 12 -7.15 -9.21 -8.57
C ILE A 12 -8.62 -9.22 -9.03
N GLU A 13 -8.90 -9.88 -10.15
CA GLU A 13 -10.28 -10.01 -10.66
C GLU A 13 -11.22 -10.62 -9.62
N ARG A 14 -10.80 -11.73 -8.99
CA ARG A 14 -11.59 -12.42 -7.98
C ARG A 14 -11.88 -11.53 -6.77
N ASN A 15 -10.88 -10.82 -6.25
CA ASN A 15 -11.05 -9.92 -5.13
C ASN A 15 -11.97 -8.74 -5.48
N LEU A 16 -11.86 -8.17 -6.67
CA LEU A 16 -12.75 -7.10 -7.12
C LEU A 16 -14.20 -7.57 -7.25
N ASN A 17 -14.43 -8.85 -7.64
CA ASN A 17 -15.76 -9.43 -7.68
C ASN A 17 -16.38 -9.63 -6.29
N PHE A 18 -15.56 -9.88 -5.26
CA PHE A 18 -16.03 -9.99 -3.88
C PHE A 18 -16.34 -8.64 -3.22
N LEU A 19 -15.76 -7.55 -3.72
CA LEU A 19 -16.02 -6.22 -3.17
C LEU A 19 -17.45 -5.78 -3.46
N LYS A 20 -18.13 -5.30 -2.43
CA LYS A 20 -19.37 -4.54 -2.57
C LYS A 20 -19.11 -3.21 -3.28
N PRO A 21 -20.11 -2.58 -3.93
CA PRO A 21 -20.02 -1.19 -4.35
C PRO A 21 -19.54 -0.30 -3.20
N GLY A 22 -18.65 0.64 -3.45
CA GLY A 22 -18.00 1.46 -2.41
C GLY A 22 -16.98 0.76 -1.52
N GLY A 23 -16.85 -0.58 -1.63
CA GLY A 23 -15.89 -1.38 -0.87
C GLY A 23 -14.44 -1.07 -1.23
N ARG A 24 -13.53 -1.30 -0.29
CA ARG A 24 -12.09 -1.00 -0.43
C ARG A 24 -11.26 -2.28 -0.43
N MET A 25 -10.15 -2.25 -1.17
CA MET A 25 -9.19 -3.33 -1.25
C MET A 25 -7.77 -2.77 -1.14
N ALA A 26 -6.91 -3.49 -0.41
CA ALA A 26 -5.48 -3.32 -0.47
C ALA A 26 -4.86 -4.63 -0.98
N VAL A 27 -3.98 -4.55 -1.96
CA VAL A 27 -3.31 -5.72 -2.53
C VAL A 27 -1.84 -5.44 -2.78
N VAL A 28 -0.99 -6.39 -2.39
CA VAL A 28 0.45 -6.34 -2.65
C VAL A 28 0.73 -6.95 -4.01
N LEU A 29 1.38 -6.20 -4.88
CA LEU A 29 1.74 -6.62 -6.23
C LEU A 29 3.23 -6.38 -6.49
N PRO A 30 3.88 -7.20 -7.33
CA PRO A 30 5.22 -6.90 -7.85
C PRO A 30 5.23 -5.54 -8.55
N GLN A 31 6.28 -4.75 -8.36
CA GLN A 31 6.39 -3.40 -8.92
C GLN A 31 6.23 -3.39 -10.45
N GLY A 32 6.65 -4.45 -11.15
CA GLY A 32 6.49 -4.57 -12.60
C GLY A 32 5.04 -4.47 -13.07
N ARG A 33 4.03 -4.83 -12.24
CA ARG A 33 2.61 -4.70 -12.61
C ARG A 33 2.17 -3.25 -12.81
N PHE A 34 2.87 -2.31 -12.16
CA PHE A 34 2.59 -0.89 -12.28
C PHE A 34 3.29 -0.24 -13.47
N ASN A 35 4.45 -0.76 -13.89
CA ASN A 35 5.35 -0.09 -14.84
C ASN A 35 5.39 -0.76 -16.23
N ASN A 36 5.18 -2.08 -16.31
CA ASN A 36 5.31 -2.79 -17.58
C ASN A 36 4.18 -2.43 -18.54
N ALA A 37 4.53 -2.17 -19.80
CA ALA A 37 3.57 -1.89 -20.86
C ALA A 37 2.63 -3.08 -21.11
N SER A 38 3.15 -4.31 -21.01
CA SER A 38 2.38 -5.55 -21.16
C SER A 38 1.25 -5.70 -20.14
N ASP A 39 1.35 -5.02 -18.98
CA ASP A 39 0.38 -5.11 -17.88
C ASP A 39 -0.61 -3.93 -17.89
N LYS A 40 -0.59 -3.08 -18.95
CA LYS A 40 -1.53 -1.95 -19.08
C LYS A 40 -2.99 -2.39 -18.96
N TYR A 41 -3.35 -3.51 -19.57
CA TYR A 41 -4.72 -4.05 -19.54
C TYR A 41 -5.24 -4.32 -18.13
N ILE A 42 -4.35 -4.69 -17.18
CA ILE A 42 -4.73 -4.91 -15.77
C ILE A 42 -5.03 -3.58 -15.09
N ARG A 43 -4.19 -2.57 -15.36
CA ARG A 43 -4.39 -1.22 -14.81
C ARG A 43 -5.68 -0.61 -15.32
N ASP A 44 -5.96 -0.76 -16.62
CA ASP A 44 -7.22 -0.32 -17.24
C ASP A 44 -8.42 -1.06 -16.63
N PHE A 45 -8.32 -2.39 -16.46
CA PHE A 45 -9.35 -3.21 -15.84
C PHE A 45 -9.69 -2.76 -14.41
N ILE A 46 -8.67 -2.41 -13.63
CA ILE A 46 -8.86 -1.90 -12.25
C ILE A 46 -9.48 -0.51 -12.30
N ALA A 47 -8.96 0.41 -13.12
CA ALA A 47 -9.43 1.80 -13.22
C ALA A 47 -10.87 1.92 -13.68
N GLU A 48 -11.32 1.02 -14.57
CA GLU A 48 -12.74 0.97 -14.98
C GLU A 48 -13.67 0.67 -13.80
N ARG A 49 -13.24 -0.12 -12.82
CA ARG A 49 -14.08 -0.66 -11.74
C ARG A 49 -13.88 0.03 -10.41
N CYS A 50 -12.75 0.70 -10.24
CA CYS A 50 -12.34 1.29 -8.97
C CYS A 50 -11.67 2.64 -9.15
N ARG A 51 -11.84 3.51 -8.14
CA ARG A 51 -10.94 4.63 -7.89
C ARG A 51 -9.62 4.07 -7.32
N ILE A 52 -8.51 4.44 -7.91
CA ILE A 52 -7.19 4.19 -7.33
C ILE A 52 -6.96 5.23 -6.25
N LEU A 53 -6.83 4.80 -5.00
CA LEU A 53 -6.65 5.69 -3.85
C LEU A 53 -5.17 6.01 -3.63
N ALA A 54 -4.35 4.95 -3.59
CA ALA A 54 -2.94 5.08 -3.31
C ALA A 54 -2.12 3.95 -3.93
N VAL A 55 -0.84 4.23 -4.19
CA VAL A 55 0.19 3.25 -4.50
C VAL A 55 1.37 3.51 -3.57
N VAL A 56 1.68 2.54 -2.70
CA VAL A 56 2.76 2.63 -1.74
C VAL A 56 3.84 1.61 -2.07
N GLY A 57 4.99 2.08 -2.54
CA GLY A 57 6.16 1.24 -2.80
C GLY A 57 6.77 0.75 -1.49
N LEU A 58 7.00 -0.55 -1.38
CA LEU A 58 7.65 -1.16 -0.23
C LEU A 58 9.16 -1.29 -0.47
N HIS A 59 9.96 -1.18 0.60
CA HIS A 59 11.39 -1.43 0.51
C HIS A 59 11.67 -2.90 0.14
N GLY A 60 12.73 -3.16 -0.65
CA GLY A 60 13.06 -4.49 -1.14
C GLY A 60 13.34 -5.54 -0.04
N ASN A 61 13.60 -5.09 1.18
CA ASN A 61 13.86 -5.98 2.33
C ASN A 61 12.61 -6.42 3.08
N VAL A 62 11.43 -5.84 2.82
CA VAL A 62 10.20 -6.12 3.59
C VAL A 62 9.87 -7.61 3.61
N PHE A 63 10.08 -8.31 2.49
CA PHE A 63 9.80 -9.74 2.37
C PHE A 63 11.03 -10.64 2.50
N LYS A 64 12.19 -10.10 2.91
CA LYS A 64 13.36 -10.91 3.26
C LYS A 64 13.04 -11.81 4.47
N PRO A 65 13.64 -13.02 4.58
CA PRO A 65 14.57 -13.63 3.65
C PRO A 65 13.92 -14.33 2.44
N HIS A 66 12.57 -14.38 2.36
CA HIS A 66 11.86 -15.20 1.36
C HIS A 66 12.02 -14.66 -0.08
N THR A 67 12.03 -13.35 -0.26
CA THR A 67 12.25 -12.72 -1.56
C THR A 67 12.79 -11.30 -1.43
N GLY A 68 13.59 -10.88 -2.40
CA GLY A 68 14.03 -9.49 -2.58
C GLY A 68 13.25 -8.73 -3.66
N THR A 69 12.15 -9.30 -4.15
CA THR A 69 11.31 -8.67 -5.16
C THR A 69 10.72 -7.36 -4.62
N LYS A 70 10.95 -6.26 -5.32
CA LYS A 70 10.30 -4.99 -5.01
C LYS A 70 8.81 -5.09 -5.30
N THR A 71 8.02 -4.73 -4.31
CA THR A 71 6.56 -4.77 -4.35
C THR A 71 5.98 -3.41 -4.04
N SER A 72 4.72 -3.20 -4.40
CA SER A 72 3.95 -2.04 -3.99
C SER A 72 2.57 -2.49 -3.53
N VAL A 73 2.01 -1.75 -2.58
CA VAL A 73 0.63 -1.94 -2.15
C VAL A 73 -0.26 -1.01 -2.98
N LEU A 74 -1.25 -1.60 -3.64
CA LEU A 74 -2.29 -0.87 -4.36
C LEU A 74 -3.52 -0.78 -3.47
N PHE A 75 -4.01 0.44 -3.23
CA PHE A 75 -5.25 0.70 -2.52
C PHE A 75 -6.30 1.23 -3.49
N VAL A 76 -7.45 0.59 -3.52
CA VAL A 76 -8.56 0.95 -4.40
C VAL A 76 -9.89 0.98 -3.67
N GLN A 77 -10.84 1.75 -4.19
CA GLN A 77 -12.24 1.75 -3.77
C GLN A 77 -13.13 1.50 -4.98
N LYS A 78 -14.02 0.51 -4.89
CA LYS A 78 -14.94 0.19 -5.97
C LYS A 78 -15.90 1.35 -6.20
N TRP A 79 -16.16 1.68 -7.47
CA TRP A 79 -17.11 2.74 -7.82
C TRP A 79 -18.50 2.45 -7.26
N ASP A 80 -19.16 3.49 -6.79
CA ASP A 80 -20.49 3.47 -6.19
C ASP A 80 -21.07 4.87 -6.23
N ASP A 81 -22.36 5.01 -6.52
CA ASP A 81 -23.00 6.31 -6.74
C ASP A 81 -23.01 7.20 -5.49
N GLU A 82 -23.05 6.60 -4.29
CA GLU A 82 -23.07 7.33 -3.01
C GLU A 82 -21.69 7.43 -2.35
N LEU A 83 -20.99 6.29 -2.23
CA LEU A 83 -19.75 6.20 -1.45
C LEU A 83 -18.50 6.55 -2.26
N CYS A 84 -18.51 6.32 -3.56
CA CYS A 84 -17.38 6.57 -4.45
C CYS A 84 -17.87 6.85 -5.88
N PRO A 85 -18.49 8.00 -6.15
CA PRO A 85 -18.99 8.34 -7.47
C PRO A 85 -17.88 8.33 -8.53
N LYS A 86 -18.18 7.77 -9.70
CA LYS A 86 -17.20 7.65 -10.77
C LYS A 86 -16.74 9.03 -11.26
N LYS A 87 -15.43 9.20 -11.34
CA LYS A 87 -14.74 10.41 -11.83
C LYS A 87 -13.77 10.02 -12.92
N GLU A 88 -13.60 10.84 -13.92
CA GLU A 88 -12.61 10.64 -15.00
C GLU A 88 -11.22 11.08 -14.58
N ASP A 89 -11.15 12.17 -13.80
CA ASP A 89 -9.89 12.73 -13.29
C ASP A 89 -9.96 12.90 -11.78
N TYR A 90 -8.91 12.42 -11.09
CA TYR A 90 -8.77 12.50 -9.65
C TYR A 90 -7.31 12.30 -9.22
N PRO A 91 -6.86 12.93 -8.13
CA PRO A 91 -5.52 12.71 -7.63
C PRO A 91 -5.37 11.31 -7.01
N ILE A 92 -4.17 10.76 -7.16
CA ILE A 92 -3.76 9.47 -6.58
C ILE A 92 -2.60 9.75 -5.62
N PHE A 93 -2.65 9.17 -4.43
CA PHE A 93 -1.55 9.27 -3.47
C PHE A 93 -0.42 8.30 -3.85
N PHE A 94 0.81 8.82 -3.93
CA PHE A 94 2.00 8.02 -4.14
C PHE A 94 2.99 8.21 -3.01
N ALA A 95 3.50 7.12 -2.47
CA ALA A 95 4.57 7.11 -1.48
C ALA A 95 5.50 5.94 -1.69
N THR A 96 6.71 6.04 -1.17
CA THR A 96 7.70 4.96 -1.20
C THR A 96 8.37 4.86 0.15
N MET A 97 8.35 3.67 0.73
CA MET A 97 9.04 3.33 1.95
C MET A 97 10.55 3.50 1.78
N GLN A 98 11.18 4.35 2.59
CA GLN A 98 12.61 4.63 2.55
C GLN A 98 13.38 3.76 3.54
N LYS A 99 12.80 3.52 4.72
CA LYS A 99 13.41 2.71 5.76
C LYS A 99 13.18 1.21 5.49
N PRO A 100 14.22 0.37 5.54
CA PRO A 100 14.11 -1.02 5.12
C PRO A 100 13.31 -1.92 6.07
N SER A 101 13.14 -1.56 7.34
CA SER A 101 12.53 -2.35 8.42
C SER A 101 13.21 -3.69 8.72
N LYS A 102 13.94 -4.22 7.77
CA LYS A 102 14.75 -5.45 7.86
C LYS A 102 16.09 -5.26 7.18
N ASP A 103 17.10 -5.97 7.64
CA ASP A 103 18.40 -6.04 6.99
C ASP A 103 18.39 -6.97 5.76
N ASN A 104 19.54 -7.16 5.14
CA ASN A 104 19.67 -8.03 3.97
C ASN A 104 19.48 -9.52 4.27
N SER A 105 19.65 -9.94 5.52
CA SER A 105 19.42 -11.32 5.99
C SER A 105 17.95 -11.58 6.30
N GLY A 106 17.15 -10.53 6.51
CA GLY A 106 15.73 -10.59 6.84
C GLY A 106 15.44 -10.39 8.32
N ASP A 107 16.46 -10.04 9.12
CA ASP A 107 16.30 -9.70 10.52
C ASP A 107 15.71 -8.31 10.69
N LYS A 108 14.83 -8.12 11.67
CA LYS A 108 14.18 -6.85 11.93
C LYS A 108 15.20 -5.82 12.44
N ILE A 109 15.11 -4.61 11.91
CA ILE A 109 15.84 -3.45 12.41
C ILE A 109 14.94 -2.73 13.41
N TYR A 110 15.43 -2.52 14.64
CA TYR A 110 14.69 -1.87 15.71
C TYR A 110 15.20 -0.47 15.97
N VAL A 111 14.28 0.41 16.38
CA VAL A 111 14.63 1.76 16.85
C VAL A 111 15.38 1.62 18.17
N LYS A 112 16.51 2.34 18.29
CA LYS A 112 17.34 2.38 19.49
C LYS A 112 17.30 3.77 20.13
N ASP A 113 17.49 3.81 21.44
CA ASP A 113 17.68 5.03 22.19
C ASP A 113 19.14 5.52 22.14
N GLU A 114 19.46 6.59 22.86
CA GLU A 114 20.80 7.19 22.97
C GLU A 114 21.84 6.27 23.65
N HIS A 115 21.38 5.27 24.41
CA HIS A 115 22.24 4.27 25.07
C HIS A 115 22.40 2.98 24.23
N GLY A 116 21.74 2.90 23.04
CA GLY A 116 21.78 1.75 22.16
C GLY A 116 20.78 0.64 22.51
N GLU A 117 19.92 0.85 23.51
CA GLU A 117 18.88 -0.09 23.90
C GLU A 117 17.68 0.01 22.94
N ILE A 118 17.00 -1.13 22.69
CA ILE A 118 15.84 -1.18 21.79
C ILE A 118 14.66 -0.47 22.48
N LYS A 119 14.05 0.48 21.77
CA LYS A 119 12.84 1.17 22.24
C LYS A 119 11.62 0.27 22.22
N LEU A 120 10.76 0.46 23.23
CA LEU A 120 9.46 -0.19 23.36
C LEU A 120 8.34 0.82 23.10
N ASP A 121 7.23 0.32 22.54
CA ASP A 121 5.99 1.07 22.44
C ASP A 121 5.23 1.08 23.79
N SER A 122 4.07 1.75 23.84
CA SER A 122 3.22 1.82 25.02
C SER A 122 2.69 0.45 25.53
N HIS A 123 2.77 -0.58 24.69
CA HIS A 123 2.37 -1.95 24.99
C HIS A 123 3.56 -2.89 25.27
N SER A 124 4.77 -2.32 25.44
CA SER A 124 6.01 -3.06 25.67
C SER A 124 6.45 -3.95 24.49
N HIS A 125 6.08 -3.61 23.26
CA HIS A 125 6.59 -4.26 22.06
C HIS A 125 7.80 -3.52 21.50
N PHE A 126 8.74 -4.26 20.92
CA PHE A 126 9.88 -3.67 20.23
C PHE A 126 9.43 -2.88 18.99
N ILE A 127 9.88 -1.62 18.90
CA ILE A 127 9.58 -0.75 17.77
C ILE A 127 10.48 -1.08 16.59
N VAL A 128 9.89 -1.55 15.49
CA VAL A 128 10.60 -1.78 14.22
C VAL A 128 10.85 -0.44 13.54
N ASP A 129 12.08 -0.22 13.05
CA ASP A 129 12.43 1.02 12.35
C ASP A 129 11.88 1.01 10.92
N HIS A 130 10.78 1.73 10.72
CA HIS A 130 10.13 1.93 9.42
C HIS A 130 9.45 3.29 9.34
N ASP A 131 9.03 3.70 8.15
CA ASP A 131 8.34 4.96 7.85
C ASP A 131 6.90 4.77 7.33
N LEU A 132 6.30 3.59 7.55
CA LEU A 132 4.92 3.33 7.12
C LEU A 132 3.88 4.09 7.94
N TYR A 133 4.10 4.21 9.24
CA TYR A 133 3.26 4.96 10.18
C TYR A 133 4.08 5.35 11.42
N ASN A 134 3.60 6.34 12.16
CA ASN A 134 4.25 6.81 13.38
C ASN A 134 3.90 5.91 14.57
N HIS A 135 4.93 5.43 15.27
CA HIS A 135 4.76 4.76 16.55
C HIS A 135 4.73 5.81 17.66
N ASP A 136 3.60 5.97 18.34
CA ASP A 136 3.43 6.84 19.54
C ASP A 136 4.03 8.26 19.35
N ASN A 137 3.91 8.83 18.14
CA ASN A 137 4.50 10.12 17.73
C ASN A 137 6.04 10.17 17.77
N MET A 138 6.72 9.04 17.75
CA MET A 138 8.18 8.98 17.77
C MET A 138 8.85 9.38 16.45
N THR A 139 8.09 9.36 15.34
CA THR A 139 8.56 9.82 14.02
C THR A 139 7.57 10.84 13.48
N GLN A 140 8.06 11.90 12.83
CA GLN A 140 7.19 12.98 12.35
C GLN A 140 6.55 12.70 11.00
N ASP A 141 7.13 11.81 10.19
CA ASP A 141 6.75 11.61 8.78
C ASP A 141 6.41 10.14 8.49
N GLY A 142 5.18 9.74 8.80
CA GLY A 142 4.66 8.44 8.41
C GLY A 142 3.86 8.51 7.09
N ILE A 143 3.97 7.47 6.26
CA ILE A 143 3.19 7.36 5.01
C ILE A 143 1.69 7.32 5.30
N ALA A 144 1.27 6.63 6.37
CA ALA A 144 -0.13 6.54 6.75
C ALA A 144 -0.70 7.91 7.17
N GLU A 145 0.04 8.69 7.94
CA GLU A 145 -0.36 10.03 8.38
C GLU A 145 -0.49 10.98 7.18
N ALA A 146 0.48 10.93 6.25
CA ALA A 146 0.41 11.71 5.02
C ALA A 146 -0.80 11.30 4.14
N PHE A 147 -1.13 10.00 4.09
CA PHE A 147 -2.33 9.53 3.39
C PHE A 147 -3.61 10.00 4.07
N ILE A 148 -3.68 10.06 5.41
CA ILE A 148 -4.83 10.58 6.14
C ILE A 148 -5.11 12.03 5.77
N GLU A 149 -4.08 12.87 5.72
CA GLU A 149 -4.21 14.27 5.31
C GLU A 149 -4.68 14.40 3.85
N PHE A 150 -4.10 13.60 2.95
CA PHE A 150 -4.56 13.53 1.56
C PHE A 150 -6.03 13.10 1.47
N ALA A 151 -6.44 12.07 2.21
CA ALA A 151 -7.80 11.54 2.19
C ALA A 151 -8.84 12.54 2.71
N LYS A 152 -8.50 13.30 3.75
CA LYS A 152 -9.33 14.40 4.27
C LYS A 152 -9.47 15.51 3.22
N LYS A 153 -8.36 15.94 2.62
CA LYS A 153 -8.37 16.99 1.58
C LYS A 153 -9.22 16.59 0.37
N GLU A 154 -9.16 15.34 -0.05
CA GLU A 154 -9.93 14.79 -1.16
C GLU A 154 -11.38 14.42 -0.79
N GLY A 155 -11.77 14.53 0.48
CA GLY A 155 -13.11 14.21 0.96
C GLY A 155 -13.50 12.76 0.73
N LEU A 156 -12.55 11.83 0.92
CA LEU A 156 -12.83 10.39 0.76
C LEU A 156 -13.88 9.95 1.78
N SER A 157 -14.86 9.14 1.34
CA SER A 157 -16.06 8.81 2.12
C SER A 157 -15.79 8.13 3.47
N PHE A 158 -14.65 7.48 3.60
CA PHE A 158 -14.25 6.79 4.84
C PHE A 158 -13.49 7.68 5.84
N PHE A 159 -13.36 8.99 5.56
CA PHE A 159 -12.80 10.02 6.44
C PHE A 159 -13.77 11.19 6.68
N ARG A 160 -15.06 10.94 6.53
CA ARG A 160 -16.11 11.91 6.85
C ARG A 160 -16.47 11.88 8.32
#